data_9381426114c8b4623f3a7b11685d4858
#
_entry.id   9381426114c8b4623f3a7b11685d4858
#
_cell.length_a   1.000
_cell.length_b   1.000
_cell.length_c   1.000
_cell.angle_alpha   90.00
_cell.angle_beta   90.00
_cell.angle_gamma   90.00
#
_symmetry.space_group_name_H-M   'P 1'
#
loop_
_entity.id
_entity.type
_entity.pdbx_description
1 polymer ?
#
loop_
_entity_poly.entity_id
_entity_poly.type
_entity_poly.pdbx_seq_one_letter_code
_entity_poly.pdbx_strand_id
1 'polypeptide(L)'
;MKKLHPVFIAVLILMQQGLLAQEFDGLDNNLSNLYRMSDAKTRSISPENFTGEKGKGGMAELGEGAASHEARELGQGYKVSPYVIIQPGEVFTMAEMEGPGCIQHIWLTPTGDWRFYVLRFYWDDEEEPSVEVPVGDFFGMGWGEYAHLNSLAVCVNPGRAFNCYWQMPFRKKCRITMENIDVKPTRLYYQVDYVLTDIPEDAAYFHAQFRRPAPDADKAAYTIVEGIKGKG
;
A
#
# COMPACT_ATOMS: atom_id res chain seq x y z
N MET A 1 -57.45 -11.45 27.53
CA MET A 1 -56.28 -11.16 26.67
C MET A 1 -55.88 -9.71 26.94
N LYS A 2 -54.72 -9.48 27.61
CA LYS A 2 -54.21 -8.12 27.88
C LYS A 2 -53.60 -7.56 26.58
N LYS A 3 -54.15 -6.46 26.06
CA LYS A 3 -53.60 -5.77 24.90
C LYS A 3 -52.23 -5.19 25.29
N LEU A 4 -51.15 -5.62 24.63
CA LEU A 4 -49.85 -4.98 24.79
C LEU A 4 -49.95 -3.51 24.38
N HIS A 5 -49.42 -2.64 25.20
CA HIS A 5 -49.44 -1.19 24.95
C HIS A 5 -48.60 -0.88 23.69
N PRO A 6 -49.07 -0.01 22.78
CA PRO A 6 -48.32 0.31 21.53
C PRO A 6 -46.92 0.88 21.79
N VAL A 7 -46.70 1.50 22.95
CA VAL A 7 -45.35 1.97 23.37
C VAL A 7 -44.37 0.80 23.58
N PHE A 8 -44.86 -0.35 24.10
CA PHE A 8 -44.00 -1.54 24.30
C PHE A 8 -43.60 -2.19 22.97
N ILE A 9 -44.45 -2.14 21.96
CA ILE A 9 -44.16 -2.64 20.62
C ILE A 9 -43.14 -1.71 19.90
N ALA A 10 -43.26 -0.39 20.05
CA ALA A 10 -42.33 0.59 19.49
C ALA A 10 -40.92 0.47 20.10
N VAL A 11 -40.81 0.24 21.41
CA VAL A 11 -39.54 0.02 22.10
C VAL A 11 -38.86 -1.29 21.65
N LEU A 12 -39.65 -2.37 21.45
CA LEU A 12 -39.11 -3.64 20.91
C LEU A 12 -38.61 -3.51 19.47
N ILE A 13 -39.28 -2.72 18.63
CA ILE A 13 -38.85 -2.47 17.25
C ILE A 13 -37.56 -1.61 17.20
N LEU A 14 -37.45 -0.61 18.09
CA LEU A 14 -36.23 0.21 18.23
C LEU A 14 -35.03 -0.59 18.78
N MET A 15 -35.27 -1.59 19.65
CA MET A 15 -34.19 -2.47 20.12
C MET A 15 -33.70 -3.49 19.07
N GLN A 16 -34.52 -3.81 18.07
CA GLN A 16 -34.10 -4.71 17.00
C GLN A 16 -33.18 -4.04 15.97
N GLN A 17 -33.11 -2.72 15.88
CA GLN A 17 -32.22 -2.01 14.99
C GLN A 17 -30.76 -1.92 15.49
N GLY A 18 -30.47 -2.30 16.73
CA GLY A 18 -29.16 -2.23 17.36
C GLY A 18 -28.35 -3.53 17.36
N LEU A 19 -28.85 -4.60 16.74
CA LEU A 19 -28.24 -5.94 16.79
C LEU A 19 -27.85 -6.50 15.40
N LEU A 20 -27.60 -5.65 14.41
CA LEU A 20 -26.83 -6.09 13.25
C LEU A 20 -25.39 -6.23 13.74
N ALA A 21 -24.94 -7.45 13.95
CA ALA A 21 -23.51 -7.72 14.13
C ALA A 21 -22.81 -7.09 12.93
N GLN A 22 -21.89 -6.16 13.18
CA GLN A 22 -21.12 -5.55 12.12
C GLN A 22 -20.41 -6.68 11.36
N GLU A 23 -20.75 -6.86 10.08
CA GLU A 23 -20.08 -7.84 9.24
C GLU A 23 -18.60 -7.45 9.14
N PHE A 24 -17.74 -8.45 9.08
CA PHE A 24 -16.32 -8.21 8.94
C PHE A 24 -16.04 -7.69 7.52
N ASP A 25 -15.51 -6.48 7.42
CA ASP A 25 -15.27 -5.74 6.18
C ASP A 25 -13.96 -6.11 5.45
N GLY A 26 -13.16 -7.02 6.05
CA GLY A 26 -11.87 -7.43 5.50
C GLY A 26 -10.71 -6.50 5.89
N LEU A 27 -10.98 -5.47 6.70
CA LEU A 27 -9.96 -4.60 7.28
C LEU A 27 -9.47 -5.17 8.62
N ASP A 28 -8.39 -4.60 9.16
CA ASP A 28 -7.81 -4.98 10.45
C ASP A 28 -7.46 -6.49 10.58
N ASN A 29 -7.07 -7.10 9.46
CA ASN A 29 -6.67 -8.50 9.46
C ASN A 29 -5.49 -8.76 10.40
N ASN A 30 -5.67 -9.70 11.31
CA ASN A 30 -4.64 -10.13 12.25
C ASN A 30 -4.84 -11.62 12.61
N LEU A 31 -3.89 -12.21 13.34
CA LEU A 31 -3.94 -13.64 13.67
C LEU A 31 -5.21 -14.07 14.41
N SER A 32 -5.91 -13.16 15.09
CA SER A 32 -7.13 -13.48 15.84
C SER A 32 -8.39 -13.50 15.00
N ASN A 33 -8.37 -12.98 13.77
CA ASN A 33 -9.54 -12.87 12.90
C ASN A 33 -9.35 -13.43 11.47
N LEU A 34 -8.21 -14.06 11.16
CA LEU A 34 -7.94 -14.64 9.83
C LEU A 34 -8.98 -15.69 9.39
N TYR A 35 -9.71 -16.30 10.33
CA TYR A 35 -10.77 -17.26 10.04
C TYR A 35 -12.10 -16.62 9.62
N ARG A 36 -12.22 -15.29 9.74
CA ARG A 36 -13.44 -14.58 9.36
C ARG A 36 -13.49 -14.35 7.85
N MET A 37 -14.64 -14.58 7.27
CA MET A 37 -14.90 -14.28 5.88
C MET A 37 -15.49 -12.86 5.75
N SER A 38 -15.20 -12.19 4.62
CA SER A 38 -15.77 -10.90 4.27
C SER A 38 -16.11 -10.88 2.77
N ASP A 39 -16.88 -9.90 2.35
CA ASP A 39 -17.18 -9.63 0.93
C ASP A 39 -16.10 -8.77 0.25
N ALA A 40 -15.03 -8.39 0.97
CA ALA A 40 -13.90 -7.65 0.43
C ALA A 40 -13.24 -8.39 -0.74
N LYS A 41 -12.95 -7.66 -1.82
CA LYS A 41 -12.37 -8.23 -3.03
C LYS A 41 -10.87 -7.96 -3.07
N THR A 42 -10.07 -8.99 -2.84
CA THR A 42 -8.61 -8.89 -2.94
C THR A 42 -8.15 -8.65 -4.38
N ARG A 43 -7.13 -7.80 -4.52
CA ARG A 43 -6.46 -7.47 -5.77
C ARG A 43 -4.96 -7.36 -5.54
N SER A 44 -4.20 -7.48 -6.62
CA SER A 44 -2.75 -7.31 -6.60
C SER A 44 -2.27 -6.64 -7.88
N ILE A 45 -1.46 -5.60 -7.75
CA ILE A 45 -0.76 -4.95 -8.85
C ILE A 45 0.72 -5.32 -8.78
N SER A 46 1.29 -5.68 -9.93
CA SER A 46 2.70 -6.03 -10.09
C SER A 46 3.10 -5.86 -11.56
N PRO A 47 4.38 -6.00 -11.94
CA PRO A 47 4.77 -6.00 -13.35
C PRO A 47 4.13 -7.10 -14.19
N GLU A 48 3.58 -8.16 -13.57
CA GLU A 48 2.80 -9.21 -14.26
C GLU A 48 1.31 -8.83 -14.44
N ASN A 49 0.84 -7.75 -13.76
CA ASN A 49 -0.54 -7.27 -13.81
C ASN A 49 -0.62 -5.82 -13.36
N PHE A 50 -0.34 -4.87 -14.24
CA PHE A 50 -0.28 -3.44 -13.93
C PHE A 50 -1.64 -2.83 -13.51
N THR A 51 -2.74 -3.44 -13.90
CA THR A 51 -4.09 -2.92 -13.64
C THR A 51 -4.73 -3.52 -12.38
N GLY A 52 -4.16 -4.57 -11.80
CA GLY A 52 -4.79 -5.32 -10.71
C GLY A 52 -6.07 -6.04 -11.12
N GLU A 53 -6.34 -6.21 -12.42
CA GLU A 53 -7.54 -6.86 -12.92
C GLU A 53 -7.61 -8.33 -12.48
N LYS A 54 -8.81 -8.76 -12.08
CA LYS A 54 -9.06 -10.14 -11.65
C LYS A 54 -8.71 -11.14 -12.76
N GLY A 55 -7.90 -12.13 -12.42
CA GLY A 55 -7.51 -13.22 -13.33
C GLY A 55 -6.39 -12.85 -14.32
N LYS A 56 -5.78 -11.65 -14.18
CA LYS A 56 -4.67 -11.21 -15.03
C LYS A 56 -3.29 -11.39 -14.39
N GLY A 57 -3.20 -11.86 -13.14
CA GLY A 57 -1.92 -12.18 -12.51
C GLY A 57 -1.17 -13.25 -13.30
N GLY A 58 0.11 -12.98 -13.65
CA GLY A 58 0.94 -13.85 -14.47
C GLY A 58 0.51 -13.96 -15.95
N MET A 59 -0.31 -13.03 -16.44
CA MET A 59 -0.85 -13.05 -17.80
C MET A 59 -0.12 -12.07 -18.75
N ALA A 60 1.06 -11.57 -18.38
CA ALA A 60 1.90 -10.79 -19.27
C ALA A 60 2.23 -11.58 -20.54
N GLU A 61 2.19 -10.91 -21.70
CA GLU A 61 2.41 -11.57 -22.97
C GLU A 61 3.89 -11.77 -23.27
N LEU A 62 4.20 -12.85 -23.99
CA LEU A 62 5.55 -13.10 -24.47
C LEU A 62 5.97 -11.97 -25.42
N GLY A 63 7.16 -11.43 -25.19
CA GLY A 63 7.72 -10.30 -25.95
C GLY A 63 7.56 -8.93 -25.26
N GLU A 64 6.67 -8.80 -24.28
CA GLU A 64 6.42 -7.53 -23.59
C GLU A 64 7.14 -7.39 -22.24
N GLY A 65 7.46 -8.50 -21.59
CA GLY A 65 8.08 -8.51 -20.26
C GLY A 65 9.62 -8.67 -20.28
N ALA A 66 10.23 -8.24 -19.19
CA ALA A 66 11.67 -8.23 -19.03
C ALA A 66 12.33 -9.64 -19.04
N ALA A 67 11.55 -10.71 -18.77
CA ALA A 67 12.02 -12.10 -18.82
C ALA A 67 11.35 -12.90 -19.98
N SER A 68 10.90 -12.21 -21.01
CA SER A 68 10.26 -12.86 -22.18
C SER A 68 11.17 -13.85 -22.88
N HIS A 69 12.48 -13.56 -22.94
CA HIS A 69 13.45 -14.48 -23.55
C HIS A 69 13.59 -15.76 -22.73
N GLU A 70 13.67 -15.67 -21.41
CA GLU A 70 13.77 -16.81 -20.49
C GLU A 70 12.49 -17.64 -20.47
N ALA A 71 11.34 -17.00 -20.62
CA ALA A 71 10.02 -17.63 -20.61
C ALA A 71 9.55 -18.14 -21.99
N ARG A 72 10.28 -17.92 -23.06
CA ARG A 72 9.86 -18.18 -24.45
C ARG A 72 9.40 -19.62 -24.73
N GLU A 73 9.98 -20.60 -24.03
CA GLU A 73 9.64 -22.02 -24.18
C GLU A 73 8.51 -22.45 -23.24
N LEU A 74 8.14 -21.58 -22.25
CA LEU A 74 7.17 -21.89 -21.22
C LEU A 74 5.77 -21.33 -21.56
N GLY A 75 5.72 -20.20 -22.27
CA GLY A 75 4.47 -19.55 -22.68
C GLY A 75 3.90 -18.60 -21.64
N GLN A 76 2.72 -18.07 -21.92
CA GLN A 76 1.94 -17.24 -21.01
C GLN A 76 1.52 -18.06 -19.77
N GLY A 77 1.41 -17.38 -18.62
CA GLY A 77 1.11 -18.03 -17.33
C GLY A 77 2.35 -18.29 -16.48
N TYR A 78 3.53 -18.15 -17.06
CA TYR A 78 4.81 -18.15 -16.35
C TYR A 78 5.26 -16.72 -16.11
N LYS A 79 6.35 -16.53 -15.34
CA LYS A 79 6.85 -15.20 -14.95
C LYS A 79 7.58 -14.53 -16.12
N VAL A 80 6.81 -13.84 -16.98
CA VAL A 80 7.29 -13.15 -18.18
C VAL A 80 7.77 -11.74 -17.88
N SER A 81 7.11 -11.03 -16.96
CA SER A 81 7.37 -9.63 -16.59
C SER A 81 7.67 -9.48 -15.09
N PRO A 82 8.82 -9.97 -14.59
CA PRO A 82 9.10 -10.00 -13.15
C PRO A 82 9.46 -8.63 -12.55
N TYR A 83 9.89 -7.67 -13.35
CA TYR A 83 10.33 -6.35 -12.92
C TYR A 83 10.13 -5.30 -14.02
N VAL A 84 10.22 -4.05 -13.63
CA VAL A 84 10.37 -2.91 -14.55
C VAL A 84 11.76 -2.30 -14.42
N ILE A 85 12.19 -1.55 -15.44
CA ILE A 85 13.42 -0.75 -15.40
C ILE A 85 12.99 0.71 -15.37
N ILE A 86 13.42 1.44 -14.34
CA ILE A 86 13.16 2.87 -14.19
C ILE A 86 14.45 3.62 -14.50
N GLN A 87 14.42 4.48 -15.53
CA GLN A 87 15.57 5.25 -15.97
C GLN A 87 15.88 6.41 -15.02
N PRO A 88 17.12 6.96 -15.05
CA PRO A 88 17.44 8.20 -14.33
C PRO A 88 16.47 9.34 -14.68
N GLY A 89 15.89 9.98 -13.65
CA GLY A 89 14.92 11.06 -13.79
C GLY A 89 13.50 10.62 -14.16
N GLU A 90 13.24 9.34 -14.32
CA GLU A 90 11.93 8.80 -14.63
C GLU A 90 11.07 8.70 -13.38
N VAL A 91 9.79 9.11 -13.50
CA VAL A 91 8.73 8.86 -12.53
C VAL A 91 7.85 7.74 -13.07
N PHE A 92 7.95 6.57 -12.46
CA PHE A 92 7.18 5.39 -12.83
C PHE A 92 5.95 5.25 -11.94
N THR A 93 4.77 5.09 -12.56
CA THR A 93 3.54 4.77 -11.84
C THR A 93 3.49 3.28 -11.52
N MET A 94 3.68 2.95 -10.24
CA MET A 94 3.66 1.57 -9.75
C MET A 94 2.25 1.00 -9.69
N ALA A 95 1.29 1.82 -9.28
CA ALA A 95 -0.09 1.40 -9.11
C ALA A 95 -1.05 2.57 -9.27
N GLU A 96 -2.19 2.30 -9.92
CA GLU A 96 -3.39 3.13 -9.92
C GLU A 96 -4.56 2.23 -9.55
N MET A 97 -5.32 2.61 -8.53
CA MET A 97 -6.40 1.80 -7.96
C MET A 97 -7.65 2.65 -7.85
N GLU A 98 -8.74 2.17 -8.44
CA GLU A 98 -10.08 2.72 -8.20
C GLU A 98 -10.66 2.07 -6.94
N GLY A 99 -11.29 2.90 -6.09
CA GLY A 99 -11.82 2.49 -4.79
C GLY A 99 -13.34 2.51 -4.68
N PRO A 100 -13.86 2.47 -3.45
CA PRO A 100 -13.15 2.50 -2.18
C PRO A 100 -12.33 1.24 -1.90
N GLY A 101 -11.22 1.40 -1.18
CA GLY A 101 -10.33 0.29 -0.89
C GLY A 101 -9.24 0.60 0.13
N CYS A 102 -8.43 -0.40 0.44
CA CYS A 102 -7.32 -0.29 1.40
C CYS A 102 -6.12 -1.09 0.91
N ILE A 103 -4.94 -0.46 0.84
CA ILE A 103 -3.68 -1.17 0.65
C ILE A 103 -3.40 -1.96 1.93
N GLN A 104 -3.04 -3.23 1.80
CA GLN A 104 -2.75 -4.11 2.93
C GLN A 104 -1.30 -4.56 2.99
N HIS A 105 -0.63 -4.60 1.83
CA HIS A 105 0.76 -5.01 1.75
C HIS A 105 1.44 -4.37 0.54
N ILE A 106 2.66 -3.93 0.74
CA ILE A 106 3.56 -3.50 -0.33
C ILE A 106 4.87 -4.27 -0.19
N TRP A 107 5.26 -4.96 -1.24
CA TRP A 107 6.56 -5.58 -1.36
C TRP A 107 7.36 -4.94 -2.48
N LEU A 108 8.61 -4.58 -2.20
CA LEU A 108 9.55 -4.07 -3.21
C LEU A 108 10.90 -4.75 -3.08
N THR A 109 11.60 -4.89 -4.21
CA THR A 109 13.03 -5.20 -4.25
C THR A 109 13.68 -4.37 -5.37
N PRO A 110 14.09 -3.11 -5.09
CA PRO A 110 14.83 -2.30 -6.02
C PRO A 110 16.32 -2.71 -6.05
N THR A 111 16.95 -2.62 -7.21
CA THR A 111 18.42 -2.71 -7.32
C THR A 111 19.05 -1.33 -7.08
N GLY A 112 20.35 -1.26 -6.80
CA GLY A 112 21.05 0.01 -6.59
C GLY A 112 20.92 0.60 -5.20
N ASP A 113 20.94 1.93 -5.10
CA ASP A 113 20.86 2.65 -3.85
C ASP A 113 19.45 3.19 -3.62
N TRP A 114 18.70 2.56 -2.71
CA TRP A 114 17.30 2.86 -2.42
C TRP A 114 17.05 4.22 -1.77
N ARG A 115 18.07 4.98 -1.38
CA ARG A 115 17.92 6.38 -0.95
C ARG A 115 17.72 7.36 -2.09
N PHE A 116 18.05 6.95 -3.31
CA PHE A 116 17.82 7.74 -4.52
C PHE A 116 16.54 7.37 -5.26
N TYR A 117 15.64 6.64 -4.61
CA TYR A 117 14.31 6.34 -5.16
C TYR A 117 13.26 6.97 -4.26
N VAL A 118 12.47 7.88 -4.82
CA VAL A 118 11.44 8.62 -4.07
C VAL A 118 10.08 7.96 -4.30
N LEU A 119 9.50 7.48 -3.21
CA LEU A 119 8.17 6.87 -3.18
C LEU A 119 7.14 7.95 -2.85
N ARG A 120 6.07 8.06 -3.69
CA ARG A 120 4.96 8.99 -3.45
C ARG A 120 3.63 8.28 -3.53
N PHE A 121 2.72 8.64 -2.61
CA PHE A 121 1.33 8.17 -2.62
C PHE A 121 0.40 9.38 -2.67
N TYR A 122 -0.64 9.26 -3.49
CA TYR A 122 -1.66 10.26 -3.70
C TYR A 122 -3.01 9.62 -3.42
N TRP A 123 -3.75 10.19 -2.47
CA TRP A 123 -5.07 9.70 -2.11
C TRP A 123 -6.15 10.48 -2.85
N ASP A 124 -7.13 9.73 -3.35
CA ASP A 124 -8.30 10.27 -4.02
C ASP A 124 -7.93 11.23 -5.17
N ASP A 125 -8.32 12.51 -5.10
CA ASP A 125 -8.06 13.49 -6.15
C ASP A 125 -6.94 14.48 -5.78
N GLU A 126 -6.08 14.13 -4.81
CA GLU A 126 -4.97 15.00 -4.39
C GLU A 126 -3.92 15.15 -5.50
N GLU A 127 -3.52 16.40 -5.73
CA GLU A 127 -2.43 16.73 -6.66
C GLU A 127 -1.07 16.59 -5.99
N GLU A 128 -0.97 16.98 -4.71
CA GLU A 128 0.24 16.84 -3.90
C GLU A 128 0.28 15.49 -3.18
N PRO A 129 1.46 14.88 -3.05
CA PRO A 129 1.57 13.59 -2.39
C PRO A 129 1.39 13.68 -0.88
N SER A 130 0.54 12.82 -0.33
CA SER A 130 0.42 12.61 1.12
C SER A 130 1.58 11.81 1.70
N VAL A 131 2.26 11.03 0.87
CA VAL A 131 3.50 10.33 1.20
C VAL A 131 4.57 10.74 0.20
N GLU A 132 5.69 11.28 0.69
CA GLU A 132 6.89 11.56 -0.11
C GLU A 132 8.13 11.25 0.72
N VAL A 133 8.75 10.11 0.43
CA VAL A 133 9.90 9.61 1.19
C VAL A 133 10.85 8.80 0.31
N PRO A 134 12.17 8.79 0.58
CA PRO A 134 13.06 7.80 -0.02
C PRO A 134 12.64 6.38 0.35
N VAL A 135 12.74 5.45 -0.60
CA VAL A 135 12.35 4.05 -0.38
C VAL A 135 13.02 3.45 0.85
N GLY A 136 14.33 3.64 1.01
CA GLY A 136 15.04 3.11 2.17
C GLY A 136 14.51 3.65 3.50
N ASP A 137 14.25 4.96 3.56
CA ASP A 137 13.75 5.62 4.77
C ASP A 137 12.34 5.16 5.13
N PHE A 138 11.46 4.95 4.11
CA PHE A 138 10.11 4.43 4.33
C PHE A 138 10.10 3.04 4.99
N PHE A 139 11.07 2.20 4.65
CA PHE A 139 11.20 0.85 5.19
C PHE A 139 12.23 0.72 6.33
N GLY A 140 12.68 1.84 6.93
CA GLY A 140 13.60 1.86 8.06
C GLY A 140 15.07 1.62 7.71
N MET A 141 15.45 1.70 6.42
CA MET A 141 16.83 1.55 5.92
C MET A 141 17.44 2.88 5.51
N GLY A 142 17.24 3.92 6.31
CA GLY A 142 17.65 5.29 6.02
C GLY A 142 19.16 5.54 5.90
N TRP A 143 19.99 4.60 6.34
CA TRP A 143 21.45 4.68 6.20
C TRP A 143 21.98 4.24 4.84
N GLY A 144 21.12 3.69 3.96
CA GLY A 144 21.52 3.16 2.66
C GLY A 144 22.21 1.79 2.74
N GLU A 145 22.32 1.22 3.94
CA GLU A 145 22.90 -0.10 4.18
C GLU A 145 21.83 -1.09 4.64
N TYR A 146 22.00 -2.34 4.25
CA TYR A 146 21.10 -3.41 4.66
C TYR A 146 21.30 -3.76 6.12
N ALA A 147 20.19 -3.82 6.86
CA ALA A 147 20.09 -4.46 8.15
C ALA A 147 18.82 -5.31 8.20
N HIS A 148 18.89 -6.44 8.90
CA HIS A 148 17.73 -7.28 9.12
C HIS A 148 16.75 -6.58 10.05
N LEU A 149 15.58 -6.21 9.52
CA LEU A 149 14.53 -5.53 10.27
C LEU A 149 13.27 -6.41 10.29
N ASN A 150 12.71 -6.60 11.47
CA ASN A 150 11.42 -7.23 11.69
C ASN A 150 10.56 -6.41 12.64
N SER A 151 9.38 -6.03 12.19
CA SER A 151 8.32 -5.45 13.01
C SER A 151 6.95 -5.87 12.47
N LEU A 152 5.87 -5.51 13.16
CA LEU A 152 4.51 -5.74 12.65
C LEU A 152 4.18 -4.86 11.44
N ALA A 153 4.80 -3.68 11.35
CA ALA A 153 4.50 -2.70 10.32
C ALA A 153 5.41 -2.82 9.11
N VAL A 154 6.71 -3.08 9.33
CA VAL A 154 7.74 -3.10 8.28
C VAL A 154 8.70 -4.26 8.53
N CYS A 155 9.07 -4.93 7.46
CA CYS A 155 10.02 -6.04 7.50
C CYS A 155 10.98 -5.92 6.31
N VAL A 156 12.30 -6.07 6.54
CA VAL A 156 13.33 -6.07 5.50
C VAL A 156 14.12 -7.35 5.60
N ASN A 157 13.62 -8.39 4.97
CA ASN A 157 14.23 -9.72 4.87
C ASN A 157 13.48 -10.62 3.85
N PRO A 158 14.14 -11.63 3.24
CA PRO A 158 15.60 -11.79 3.19
C PRO A 158 16.25 -10.73 2.29
N GLY A 159 17.48 -10.33 2.62
CA GLY A 159 18.22 -9.35 1.83
C GLY A 159 17.47 -8.03 1.65
N ARG A 160 17.31 -7.58 0.41
CA ARG A 160 16.67 -6.30 0.07
C ARG A 160 15.15 -6.41 -0.16
N ALA A 161 14.49 -7.41 0.38
CA ALA A 161 13.04 -7.54 0.29
C ALA A 161 12.37 -6.61 1.32
N PHE A 162 11.94 -5.46 0.85
CA PHE A 162 11.21 -4.47 1.63
C PHE A 162 9.73 -4.84 1.69
N ASN A 163 9.16 -4.94 2.87
CA ASN A 163 7.74 -5.25 3.10
C ASN A 163 7.12 -4.20 4.02
N CYS A 164 5.93 -3.77 3.70
CA CYS A 164 5.14 -2.85 4.49
C CYS A 164 3.72 -3.41 4.67
N TYR A 165 3.23 -3.42 5.90
CA TYR A 165 1.93 -3.94 6.29
C TYR A 165 1.02 -2.85 6.90
N TRP A 166 1.38 -1.57 6.73
CA TRP A 166 0.51 -0.46 7.09
C TRP A 166 -0.77 -0.56 6.27
N GLN A 167 -1.92 -0.53 6.93
CA GLN A 167 -3.19 -0.39 6.24
C GLN A 167 -3.36 1.06 5.79
N MET A 168 -3.63 1.26 4.50
CA MET A 168 -3.73 2.59 3.90
C MET A 168 -5.05 2.69 3.13
N PRO A 169 -6.13 3.17 3.79
CA PRO A 169 -7.44 3.32 3.17
C PRO A 169 -7.46 4.48 2.18
N PHE A 170 -8.28 4.35 1.13
CA PHE A 170 -8.62 5.40 0.17
C PHE A 170 -10.10 5.29 -0.23
N ARG A 171 -10.77 6.44 -0.46
CA ARG A 171 -12.23 6.46 -0.66
C ARG A 171 -12.63 6.45 -2.12
N LYS A 172 -11.81 7.00 -3.00
CA LYS A 172 -12.08 7.07 -4.44
C LYS A 172 -11.02 6.35 -5.24
N LYS A 173 -9.77 6.76 -5.09
CA LYS A 173 -8.62 6.19 -5.81
C LYS A 173 -7.33 6.34 -5.04
N CYS A 174 -6.34 5.57 -5.43
CA CYS A 174 -4.98 5.71 -4.97
C CYS A 174 -4.01 5.61 -6.14
N ARG A 175 -3.00 6.49 -6.17
CA ARG A 175 -1.88 6.41 -7.11
C ARG A 175 -0.57 6.32 -6.33
N ILE A 176 0.29 5.38 -6.74
CA ILE A 176 1.63 5.19 -6.17
C ILE A 176 2.64 5.38 -7.28
N THR A 177 3.64 6.23 -7.05
CA THR A 177 4.75 6.44 -7.99
C THR A 177 6.09 6.20 -7.32
N MET A 178 7.10 5.81 -8.13
CA MET A 178 8.49 5.79 -7.74
C MET A 178 9.30 6.60 -8.75
N GLU A 179 10.02 7.61 -8.28
CA GLU A 179 10.97 8.38 -9.06
C GLU A 179 12.39 7.87 -8.82
N ASN A 180 13.15 7.69 -9.89
CA ASN A 180 14.57 7.39 -9.82
C ASN A 180 15.39 8.66 -9.97
N ILE A 181 15.91 9.22 -8.88
CA ILE A 181 16.79 10.39 -8.87
C ILE A 181 18.28 10.01 -8.89
N ASP A 182 18.61 8.72 -9.02
CA ASP A 182 19.98 8.25 -9.25
C ASP A 182 20.41 8.54 -10.70
N VAL A 183 21.71 8.48 -10.95
CA VAL A 183 22.31 8.57 -12.28
C VAL A 183 22.34 7.24 -13.05
N LYS A 184 21.87 6.17 -12.43
CA LYS A 184 21.83 4.81 -12.99
C LYS A 184 20.41 4.28 -13.04
N PRO A 185 20.06 3.44 -14.04
CA PRO A 185 18.76 2.78 -14.04
C PRO A 185 18.65 1.78 -12.89
N THR A 186 17.43 1.61 -12.38
CA THR A 186 17.11 0.59 -11.39
C THR A 186 16.16 -0.45 -11.94
N ARG A 187 16.32 -1.70 -11.51
CA ARG A 187 15.27 -2.73 -11.65
C ARG A 187 14.41 -2.72 -10.41
N LEU A 188 13.13 -2.62 -10.61
CA LEU A 188 12.14 -2.70 -9.53
C LEU A 188 11.29 -3.96 -9.70
N TYR A 189 11.45 -4.90 -8.78
CA TYR A 189 10.48 -5.97 -8.53
C TYR A 189 9.51 -5.45 -7.49
N TYR A 190 8.20 -5.57 -7.71
CA TYR A 190 7.23 -5.08 -6.74
C TYR A 190 5.89 -5.80 -6.80
N GLN A 191 5.17 -5.70 -5.72
CA GLN A 191 3.77 -6.11 -5.62
C GLN A 191 3.06 -5.20 -4.61
N VAL A 192 1.86 -4.75 -4.96
CA VAL A 192 0.95 -3.99 -4.10
C VAL A 192 -0.33 -4.80 -3.96
N ASP A 193 -0.58 -5.29 -2.76
CA ASP A 193 -1.80 -6.05 -2.43
C ASP A 193 -2.79 -5.13 -1.73
N TYR A 194 -4.04 -5.14 -2.20
CA TYR A 194 -5.10 -4.30 -1.68
C TYR A 194 -6.44 -5.02 -1.70
N VAL A 195 -7.39 -4.47 -0.96
CA VAL A 195 -8.79 -4.91 -0.98
C VAL A 195 -9.68 -3.79 -1.45
N LEU A 196 -10.74 -4.13 -2.19
CA LEU A 196 -11.87 -3.26 -2.48
C LEU A 196 -12.97 -3.60 -1.48
N THR A 197 -13.32 -2.64 -0.65
CA THR A 197 -14.30 -2.73 0.42
C THR A 197 -14.74 -1.33 0.82
N ASP A 198 -15.86 -1.20 1.49
CA ASP A 198 -16.30 0.08 2.05
C ASP A 198 -15.32 0.54 3.15
N ILE A 199 -15.01 1.82 3.14
CA ILE A 199 -14.09 2.43 4.10
C ILE A 199 -14.89 3.18 5.16
N PRO A 200 -14.66 2.91 6.46
CA PRO A 200 -15.31 3.62 7.54
C PRO A 200 -15.14 5.15 7.43
N GLU A 201 -16.19 5.90 7.79
CA GLU A 201 -16.15 7.37 7.71
C GLU A 201 -15.07 8.01 8.59
N ASP A 202 -14.73 7.36 9.70
CA ASP A 202 -13.70 7.80 10.65
C ASP A 202 -12.29 7.32 10.29
N ALA A 203 -12.10 6.56 9.21
CA ALA A 203 -10.78 6.14 8.75
C ALA A 203 -9.95 7.35 8.29
N ALA A 204 -8.73 7.46 8.78
CA ALA A 204 -7.77 8.48 8.37
C ALA A 204 -6.92 8.00 7.18
N TYR A 205 -6.41 8.97 6.39
CA TYR A 205 -5.41 8.68 5.36
C TYR A 205 -4.02 8.53 5.97
N PHE A 206 -3.21 7.68 5.37
CA PHE A 206 -1.82 7.52 5.77
C PHE A 206 -0.95 8.65 5.20
N HIS A 207 -0.10 9.25 6.05
CA HIS A 207 0.83 10.29 5.66
C HIS A 207 2.24 9.93 6.11
N ALA A 208 3.25 10.24 5.29
CA ALA A 208 4.65 10.14 5.64
C ALA A 208 5.48 11.16 4.87
N GLN A 209 6.42 11.81 5.55
CA GLN A 209 7.29 12.81 4.95
C GLN A 209 8.74 12.58 5.34
N PHE A 210 9.64 12.82 4.42
CA PHE A 210 11.07 12.84 4.66
C PHE A 210 11.53 14.28 4.84
N ARG A 211 12.34 14.53 5.88
CA ARG A 211 12.99 15.82 6.11
C ARG A 211 14.45 15.59 6.49
N ARG A 212 15.33 16.32 5.84
CA ARG A 212 16.77 16.31 6.13
C ARG A 212 17.29 17.74 6.17
N PRO A 213 17.48 18.34 7.35
CA PRO A 213 18.11 19.66 7.46
C PRO A 213 19.60 19.56 7.17
N ALA A 214 20.22 20.72 6.89
CA ALA A 214 21.67 20.87 7.08
C ALA A 214 22.02 20.60 8.56
N PRO A 215 23.21 20.05 8.87
CA PRO A 215 23.65 19.92 10.26
C PRO A 215 23.64 21.29 10.93
N ASP A 216 22.82 21.42 11.97
CA ASP A 216 22.78 22.61 12.81
C ASP A 216 23.94 22.60 13.81
N ALA A 217 24.13 23.74 14.51
CA ALA A 217 25.13 23.88 15.55
C ALA A 217 24.99 22.78 16.61
N ASP A 218 26.11 22.33 17.16
CA ASP A 218 26.18 21.30 18.20
C ASP A 218 25.08 21.44 19.27
N LYS A 219 24.35 20.37 19.51
CA LYS A 219 23.30 20.27 20.54
C LYS A 219 22.01 21.06 20.30
N ALA A 220 21.76 21.58 19.10
CA ALA A 220 20.46 22.12 18.76
C ALA A 220 19.38 21.01 18.66
N ALA A 221 18.19 21.28 19.18
CA ALA A 221 17.05 20.39 19.00
C ALA A 221 16.58 20.49 17.55
N TYR A 222 16.39 19.34 16.89
CA TYR A 222 15.82 19.28 15.57
C TYR A 222 14.29 19.09 15.64
N THR A 223 13.54 19.96 14.98
CA THR A 223 12.09 19.84 14.88
C THR A 223 11.76 18.76 13.85
N ILE A 224 11.27 17.62 14.28
CA ILE A 224 10.87 16.51 13.42
C ILE A 224 9.62 16.89 12.61
N VAL A 225 8.65 17.52 13.27
CA VAL A 225 7.38 17.91 12.67
C VAL A 225 6.78 19.11 13.44
N GLU A 226 6.15 20.03 12.69
CA GLU A 226 5.43 21.18 13.26
C GLU A 226 4.25 21.56 12.37
N GLY A 227 3.29 22.30 12.93
CA GLY A 227 2.18 22.89 12.16
C GLY A 227 1.13 21.89 11.68
N ILE A 228 1.15 20.64 12.15
CA ILE A 228 0.13 19.64 11.81
C ILE A 228 -1.22 20.08 12.37
N LYS A 229 -2.24 20.04 11.51
CA LYS A 229 -3.64 20.31 11.86
C LYS A 229 -4.50 19.16 11.35
N GLY A 230 -5.45 18.72 12.16
CA GLY A 230 -6.38 17.64 11.79
C GLY A 230 -6.81 16.82 13.00
N LYS A 231 -7.56 15.76 12.71
CA LYS A 231 -7.85 14.67 13.65
C LYS A 231 -6.91 13.51 13.32
N GLY A 232 -6.22 13.00 14.31
CA GLY A 232 -5.31 11.87 14.17
C GLY A 232 -4.71 11.53 15.53
#